data_2f79869417ee2aa46a68d6da8f5186ca
#
_entry.id   2f79869417ee2aa46a68d6da8f5186ca
#
_cell.length_a   1.000
_cell.length_b   1.000
_cell.length_c   1.000
_cell.angle_alpha   90.00
_cell.angle_beta   90.00
_cell.angle_gamma   90.00
#
_symmetry.space_group_name_H-M   'P 1'
#
loop_
_entity.id
_entity.type
_entity.pdbx_description
1 polymer ?
#
loop_
_entity_poly.entity_id
_entity_poly.type
_entity_poly.pdbx_seq_one_letter_code
_entity_poly.pdbx_strand_id
1 'polypeptide(L)'
;MKKIQMQTPLVEMDGDEMTRILWKIIKDELLLPYIDLNTEYYDLGLEYRNETDDQVTVDAAEATKKYGVAVKCATITPNKARMEEYTLKKMYKSPNGTIRAILDGTVFRAPIVVKGIEPCVKNWKKPITIARHAYGDVYKNTEMYIDGPGDAYLVFEGADGQQRKELIHHYEGPGVLQGMHNLDDSITSFARCCFNYALDTKQNLWLGGKDTISKIYDGRFKEIFATIYEDEFKEKFEAAGIEYFYSLIDDIVARVMKAEGGFIWACKNYDGDVMRDMVSSAFGSLAMMTSVLVSPQGYYEYEAAHGTVQRHYYRYLKGEETSTNSVATIFAWTGALRKRGELDGNKELMEFADKLEKATLETIESGKMTKDLALITSLEDVTVLNSKDFILAIRERLDEIL
;
A
#
# COMPACT_ATOMS: atom_id res chain seq x y z
N MET A 1 4.80 -33.49 7.44
CA MET A 1 5.17 -32.97 6.10
C MET A 1 6.58 -32.41 6.16
N LYS A 2 7.40 -32.54 5.10
CA LYS A 2 8.73 -31.91 5.05
C LYS A 2 8.51 -30.41 4.82
N LYS A 3 9.17 -29.56 5.64
CA LYS A 3 9.04 -28.11 5.48
C LYS A 3 9.66 -27.61 4.18
N ILE A 4 9.01 -26.63 3.55
CA ILE A 4 9.53 -25.92 2.39
C ILE A 4 10.75 -25.11 2.80
N GLN A 5 11.86 -25.27 2.07
CA GLN A 5 13.12 -24.60 2.38
C GLN A 5 13.21 -23.25 1.66
N MET A 6 13.63 -22.22 2.37
CA MET A 6 13.92 -20.90 1.82
C MET A 6 15.43 -20.70 1.75
N GLN A 7 15.95 -20.39 0.57
CA GLN A 7 17.39 -20.18 0.34
C GLN A 7 17.81 -18.74 0.69
N THR A 8 17.13 -17.78 0.11
CA THR A 8 17.40 -16.35 0.34
C THR A 8 16.50 -15.81 1.44
N PRO A 9 17.03 -15.02 2.38
CA PRO A 9 16.19 -14.41 3.42
C PRO A 9 15.10 -13.49 2.85
N LEU A 10 13.95 -13.52 3.51
CA LEU A 10 12.93 -12.50 3.40
C LEU A 10 13.15 -11.47 4.51
N VAL A 11 13.18 -10.18 4.18
CA VAL A 11 13.26 -9.14 5.21
C VAL A 11 11.94 -9.08 5.97
N GLU A 12 11.99 -9.33 7.27
CA GLU A 12 10.83 -9.29 8.16
C GLU A 12 10.91 -8.05 9.05
N MET A 13 9.93 -7.16 8.91
CA MET A 13 9.80 -5.95 9.71
C MET A 13 8.62 -6.10 10.66
N ASP A 14 8.88 -6.42 11.92
CA ASP A 14 7.85 -6.51 12.96
C ASP A 14 7.33 -5.11 13.35
N GLY A 15 6.21 -5.03 14.04
CA GLY A 15 5.55 -3.76 14.31
C GLY A 15 5.01 -3.62 15.73
N ASP A 16 3.82 -3.00 15.84
CA ASP A 16 3.28 -2.57 17.11
C ASP A 16 1.88 -3.15 17.42
N GLU A 17 1.51 -3.12 18.69
CA GLU A 17 0.17 -3.29 19.22
C GLU A 17 -0.55 -4.59 18.78
N MET A 18 -1.84 -4.53 18.44
CA MET A 18 -2.61 -5.73 18.10
C MET A 18 -2.10 -6.43 16.84
N THR A 19 -1.57 -5.68 15.89
CA THR A 19 -1.00 -6.27 14.66
C THR A 19 0.26 -7.09 14.95
N ARG A 20 1.09 -6.72 15.93
CA ARG A 20 2.22 -7.52 16.39
C ARG A 20 1.77 -8.84 17.03
N ILE A 21 0.69 -8.83 17.79
CA ILE A 21 0.10 -10.05 18.35
C ILE A 21 -0.38 -11.00 17.24
N LEU A 22 -1.12 -10.46 16.26
CA LEU A 22 -1.56 -11.23 15.10
C LEU A 22 -0.40 -11.75 14.26
N TRP A 23 0.63 -10.93 14.06
CA TRP A 23 1.86 -11.30 13.33
C TRP A 23 2.49 -12.56 13.89
N LYS A 24 2.63 -12.61 15.20
CA LYS A 24 3.15 -13.79 15.89
C LYS A 24 2.26 -15.02 15.69
N ILE A 25 0.94 -14.89 15.86
CA ILE A 25 0.00 -16.01 15.70
C ILE A 25 0.02 -16.52 14.26
N ILE A 26 0.05 -15.64 13.27
CA ILE A 26 0.14 -16.02 11.85
C ILE A 26 1.42 -16.81 11.58
N LYS A 27 2.56 -16.35 12.10
CA LYS A 27 3.84 -17.07 11.96
C LYS A 27 3.75 -18.45 12.59
N ASP A 28 3.32 -18.53 13.84
CA ASP A 28 3.29 -19.77 14.62
C ASP A 28 2.31 -20.80 14.04
N GLU A 29 1.15 -20.37 13.56
CA GLU A 29 0.08 -21.27 13.14
C GLU A 29 0.02 -21.50 11.62
N LEU A 30 0.37 -20.52 10.80
CA LEU A 30 0.17 -20.61 9.34
C LEU A 30 1.48 -20.72 8.54
N LEU A 31 2.63 -20.37 9.10
CA LEU A 31 3.90 -20.37 8.36
C LEU A 31 4.89 -21.39 8.88
N LEU A 32 5.30 -21.30 10.13
CA LEU A 32 6.35 -22.13 10.73
C LEU A 32 6.05 -23.64 10.71
N PRO A 33 4.79 -24.13 10.75
CA PRO A 33 4.52 -25.56 10.59
C PRO A 33 4.91 -26.10 9.22
N TYR A 34 4.86 -25.28 8.18
CA TYR A 34 4.98 -25.68 6.77
C TYR A 34 6.27 -25.23 6.09
N ILE A 35 6.86 -24.13 6.55
CA ILE A 35 8.04 -23.49 5.95
C ILE A 35 9.17 -23.48 6.96
N ASP A 36 10.38 -23.78 6.51
CA ASP A 36 11.62 -23.40 7.21
C ASP A 36 11.91 -21.94 6.89
N LEU A 37 11.21 -21.07 7.67
CA LEU A 37 11.12 -19.64 7.39
C LEU A 37 12.46 -18.97 7.66
N ASN A 38 13.14 -18.55 6.59
CA ASN A 38 14.40 -17.83 6.64
C ASN A 38 14.13 -16.33 6.52
N THR A 39 14.27 -15.57 7.61
CA THR A 39 14.06 -14.13 7.64
C THR A 39 15.27 -13.37 8.16
N GLU A 40 15.51 -12.20 7.58
CA GLU A 40 16.34 -11.15 8.18
C GLU A 40 15.40 -10.25 8.98
N TYR A 41 15.39 -10.43 10.31
CA TYR A 41 14.39 -9.83 11.21
C TYR A 41 14.80 -8.45 11.72
N TYR A 42 13.86 -7.49 11.64
CA TYR A 42 13.99 -6.14 12.18
C TYR A 42 12.76 -5.80 13.03
N ASP A 43 12.98 -5.44 14.29
CA ASP A 43 11.92 -4.94 15.17
C ASP A 43 11.68 -3.45 14.92
N LEU A 44 10.60 -3.13 14.21
CA LEU A 44 10.15 -1.74 14.00
C LEU A 44 9.12 -1.28 15.04
N GLY A 45 8.97 -2.02 16.15
CA GLY A 45 8.18 -1.58 17.28
C GLY A 45 8.70 -0.26 17.84
N LEU A 46 7.79 0.60 18.29
CA LEU A 46 8.11 1.97 18.68
C LEU A 46 9.14 2.04 19.80
N GLU A 47 9.14 1.08 20.75
CA GLU A 47 10.13 1.01 21.83
C GLU A 47 11.54 0.80 21.29
N TYR A 48 11.74 -0.20 20.42
CA TYR A 48 13.05 -0.51 19.86
C TYR A 48 13.53 0.58 18.88
N ARG A 49 12.60 1.20 18.13
CA ARG A 49 12.91 2.38 17.32
C ARG A 49 13.39 3.55 18.19
N ASN A 50 12.82 3.73 19.40
CA ASN A 50 13.27 4.72 20.36
C ASN A 50 14.66 4.39 20.93
N GLU A 51 14.97 3.12 21.16
CA GLU A 51 16.31 2.69 21.60
C GLU A 51 17.38 3.00 20.55
N THR A 52 17.09 2.71 19.27
CA THR A 52 18.01 2.84 18.14
C THR A 52 17.97 4.21 17.46
N ASP A 53 17.26 5.19 18.02
CA ASP A 53 17.01 6.50 17.39
C ASP A 53 16.44 6.41 15.96
N ASP A 54 15.64 5.36 15.69
CA ASP A 54 15.01 4.99 14.41
C ASP A 54 16.00 4.45 13.35
N GLN A 55 17.25 4.14 13.73
CA GLN A 55 18.23 3.56 12.81
C GLN A 55 17.76 2.20 12.26
N VAL A 56 17.06 1.40 13.08
CA VAL A 56 16.51 0.10 12.66
C VAL A 56 15.60 0.19 11.44
N THR A 57 14.85 1.28 11.28
CA THR A 57 14.00 1.52 10.10
C THR A 57 14.84 1.70 8.83
N VAL A 58 15.96 2.41 8.94
CA VAL A 58 16.91 2.60 7.83
C VAL A 58 17.57 1.27 7.48
N ASP A 59 18.05 0.53 8.48
CA ASP A 59 18.71 -0.76 8.29
C ASP A 59 17.78 -1.78 7.61
N ALA A 60 16.50 -1.82 8.01
CA ALA A 60 15.49 -2.67 7.38
C ALA A 60 15.24 -2.31 5.89
N ALA A 61 15.20 -1.02 5.58
CA ALA A 61 15.05 -0.56 4.20
C ALA A 61 16.28 -0.91 3.33
N GLU A 62 17.49 -0.74 3.86
CA GLU A 62 18.73 -1.12 3.16
C GLU A 62 18.83 -2.66 2.99
N ALA A 63 18.40 -3.43 3.99
CA ALA A 63 18.28 -4.89 3.85
C ALA A 63 17.28 -5.28 2.74
N THR A 64 16.19 -4.52 2.59
CA THR A 64 15.23 -4.76 1.50
C THR A 64 15.86 -4.57 0.12
N LYS A 65 16.74 -3.58 -0.07
CA LYS A 65 17.53 -3.44 -1.30
C LYS A 65 18.45 -4.63 -1.52
N LYS A 66 19.06 -5.16 -0.45
CA LYS A 66 19.97 -6.30 -0.53
C LYS A 66 19.27 -7.59 -0.90
N TYR A 67 18.12 -7.88 -0.33
CA TYR A 67 17.42 -9.16 -0.48
C TYR A 67 16.24 -9.11 -1.47
N GLY A 68 15.82 -7.92 -1.88
CA GLY A 68 14.83 -7.68 -2.92
C GLY A 68 13.38 -7.69 -2.44
N VAL A 69 13.05 -8.34 -1.32
CA VAL A 69 11.67 -8.46 -0.82
C VAL A 69 11.62 -8.31 0.70
N ALA A 70 10.64 -7.56 1.17
CA ALA A 70 10.29 -7.42 2.58
C ALA A 70 8.81 -7.67 2.84
N VAL A 71 8.51 -8.07 4.07
CA VAL A 71 7.16 -8.08 4.63
C VAL A 71 7.15 -7.25 5.91
N LYS A 72 6.15 -6.39 6.06
CA LYS A 72 6.10 -5.40 7.14
C LYS A 72 4.79 -5.45 7.90
N CYS A 73 4.89 -5.53 9.22
CA CYS A 73 3.80 -5.32 10.16
C CYS A 73 3.47 -3.83 10.31
N ALA A 74 2.26 -3.51 10.76
CA ALA A 74 1.88 -2.13 11.01
C ALA A 74 2.66 -1.52 12.19
N THR A 75 3.06 -0.26 12.04
CA THR A 75 3.90 0.47 13.00
C THR A 75 3.22 1.76 13.46
N ILE A 76 3.50 2.17 14.70
CA ILE A 76 3.04 3.45 15.24
C ILE A 76 3.82 4.61 14.62
N THR A 77 3.10 5.61 14.12
CA THR A 77 3.65 6.95 13.90
C THR A 77 3.27 7.82 15.11
N PRO A 78 4.22 8.19 15.99
CA PRO A 78 3.89 8.82 17.26
C PRO A 78 3.35 10.25 17.09
N ASN A 79 2.37 10.57 17.92
CA ASN A 79 1.90 11.92 18.20
C ASN A 79 2.27 12.31 19.65
N LYS A 80 1.83 13.46 20.13
CA LYS A 80 2.13 13.91 21.51
C LYS A 80 1.71 12.92 22.58
N ALA A 81 0.51 12.33 22.47
CA ALA A 81 0.01 11.36 23.43
C ALA A 81 0.88 10.09 23.45
N ARG A 82 1.32 9.63 22.28
CA ARG A 82 2.23 8.49 22.16
C ARG A 82 3.62 8.78 22.69
N MET A 83 4.10 10.02 22.58
CA MET A 83 5.38 10.42 23.19
C MET A 83 5.36 10.27 24.70
N GLU A 84 4.27 10.66 25.35
CA GLU A 84 4.09 10.52 26.79
C GLU A 84 3.91 9.05 27.19
N GLU A 85 3.05 8.31 26.50
CA GLU A 85 2.75 6.90 26.76
C GLU A 85 4.01 6.01 26.70
N TYR A 86 4.86 6.19 25.68
CA TYR A 86 6.05 5.39 25.44
C TYR A 86 7.34 6.03 25.96
N THR A 87 7.26 7.18 26.61
CA THR A 87 8.42 7.92 27.11
C THR A 87 9.50 8.14 26.02
N LEU A 88 9.07 8.63 24.86
CA LEU A 88 9.95 8.75 23.70
C LEU A 88 10.93 9.92 23.84
N LYS A 89 12.16 9.73 23.37
CA LYS A 89 13.22 10.78 23.31
C LYS A 89 12.84 11.94 22.38
N LYS A 90 12.14 11.62 21.28
CA LYS A 90 11.70 12.59 20.27
C LYS A 90 10.48 12.08 19.51
N MET A 91 9.82 12.95 18.76
CA MET A 91 8.75 12.57 17.84
C MET A 91 9.35 11.99 16.54
N TYR A 92 9.34 10.67 16.42
CA TYR A 92 9.87 9.97 15.24
C TYR A 92 8.97 10.17 14.04
N LYS A 93 9.57 10.17 12.85
CA LYS A 93 8.84 10.18 11.57
C LYS A 93 8.12 8.85 11.35
N SER A 94 7.22 8.82 10.37
CA SER A 94 6.59 7.57 9.96
C SER A 94 7.63 6.61 9.37
N PRO A 95 7.74 5.37 9.86
CA PRO A 95 8.61 4.35 9.26
C PRO A 95 8.28 4.10 7.80
N ASN A 96 6.99 4.07 7.47
CA ASN A 96 6.55 3.92 6.07
C ASN A 96 7.08 5.04 5.18
N GLY A 97 7.10 6.28 5.67
CA GLY A 97 7.68 7.41 4.94
C GLY A 97 9.19 7.28 4.72
N THR A 98 9.92 6.82 5.73
CA THR A 98 11.37 6.57 5.65
C THR A 98 11.69 5.46 4.66
N ILE A 99 11.01 4.31 4.76
CA ILE A 99 11.20 3.15 3.86
C ILE A 99 10.88 3.55 2.41
N ARG A 100 9.75 4.23 2.18
CA ARG A 100 9.35 4.70 0.84
C ARG A 100 10.37 5.64 0.22
N ALA A 101 10.95 6.54 1.01
CA ALA A 101 11.98 7.47 0.53
C ALA A 101 13.29 6.73 0.19
N ILE A 102 13.70 5.75 0.99
CA ILE A 102 14.92 4.97 0.76
C ILE A 102 14.78 4.06 -0.46
N LEU A 103 13.62 3.43 -0.65
CA LEU A 103 13.36 2.52 -1.77
C LEU A 103 12.91 3.24 -3.05
N ASP A 104 12.62 4.55 -2.99
CA ASP A 104 12.02 5.32 -4.10
C ASP A 104 10.76 4.63 -4.65
N GLY A 105 9.92 4.11 -3.75
CA GLY A 105 8.85 3.19 -4.12
C GLY A 105 7.48 3.85 -4.28
N THR A 106 6.70 3.26 -5.16
CA THR A 106 5.27 3.55 -5.34
C THR A 106 4.43 2.55 -4.56
N VAL A 107 3.39 3.04 -3.88
CA VAL A 107 2.45 2.21 -3.12
C VAL A 107 1.28 1.81 -4.01
N PHE A 108 1.06 0.49 -4.11
CA PHE A 108 -0.09 -0.10 -4.78
C PHE A 108 -1.01 -0.70 -3.72
N ARG A 109 -2.29 -0.34 -3.76
CA ARG A 109 -3.31 -0.89 -2.86
C ARG A 109 -4.42 -1.54 -3.66
N ALA A 110 -4.72 -2.80 -3.30
CA ALA A 110 -5.73 -3.61 -3.94
C ALA A 110 -6.68 -4.23 -2.91
N PRO A 111 -8.00 -4.23 -3.15
CA PRO A 111 -8.95 -4.94 -2.31
C PRO A 111 -8.81 -6.44 -2.49
N ILE A 112 -8.97 -7.18 -1.39
CA ILE A 112 -9.13 -8.62 -1.39
C ILE A 112 -10.62 -8.90 -1.65
N VAL A 113 -10.90 -9.52 -2.78
CA VAL A 113 -12.28 -9.88 -3.17
C VAL A 113 -12.59 -11.29 -2.67
N VAL A 114 -13.69 -11.42 -1.97
CA VAL A 114 -14.18 -12.70 -1.41
C VAL A 114 -15.69 -12.78 -1.57
N LYS A 115 -16.19 -13.96 -1.91
CA LYS A 115 -17.62 -14.20 -2.06
C LYS A 115 -18.31 -14.02 -0.70
N GLY A 116 -19.46 -13.36 -0.73
CA GLY A 116 -20.21 -13.02 0.46
C GLY A 116 -19.87 -11.66 1.07
N ILE A 117 -18.82 -10.98 0.57
CA ILE A 117 -18.52 -9.59 0.88
C ILE A 117 -18.64 -8.80 -0.42
N GLU A 118 -19.83 -8.29 -0.67
CA GLU A 118 -20.16 -7.68 -1.95
C GLU A 118 -19.74 -6.20 -1.98
N PRO A 119 -19.10 -5.71 -3.06
CA PRO A 119 -18.84 -4.29 -3.24
C PRO A 119 -20.14 -3.47 -3.32
N CYS A 120 -20.10 -2.22 -2.84
CA CYS A 120 -21.23 -1.27 -3.00
C CYS A 120 -21.54 -1.01 -4.47
N VAL A 121 -20.54 -1.11 -5.36
CA VAL A 121 -20.70 -0.98 -6.81
C VAL A 121 -20.88 -2.35 -7.42
N LYS A 122 -22.09 -2.67 -7.83
CA LYS A 122 -22.47 -4.02 -8.33
C LYS A 122 -21.64 -4.54 -9.52
N ASN A 123 -21.07 -3.64 -10.32
CA ASN A 123 -20.27 -4.01 -11.48
C ASN A 123 -18.86 -4.48 -11.12
N TRP A 124 -18.34 -4.10 -9.95
CA TRP A 124 -16.99 -4.45 -9.54
C TRP A 124 -16.91 -5.93 -9.18
N LYS A 125 -16.28 -6.71 -10.06
CA LYS A 125 -16.10 -8.17 -9.92
C LYS A 125 -14.64 -8.55 -9.67
N LYS A 126 -13.71 -7.64 -9.97
CA LYS A 126 -12.28 -7.83 -9.86
C LYS A 126 -11.65 -6.68 -9.08
N PRO A 127 -10.49 -6.88 -8.45
CA PRO A 127 -9.81 -5.81 -7.73
C PRO A 127 -9.56 -4.59 -8.61
N ILE A 128 -9.71 -3.40 -8.03
CA ILE A 128 -9.26 -2.13 -8.60
C ILE A 128 -8.05 -1.70 -7.78
N THR A 129 -6.88 -1.72 -8.38
CA THR A 129 -5.63 -1.37 -7.72
C THR A 129 -5.36 0.12 -7.89
N ILE A 130 -5.17 0.84 -6.79
CA ILE A 130 -4.76 2.24 -6.82
C ILE A 130 -3.25 2.34 -6.67
N ALA A 131 -2.59 2.94 -7.67
CA ALA A 131 -1.20 3.36 -7.60
C ALA A 131 -1.13 4.85 -7.28
N ARG A 132 -0.52 5.21 -6.14
CA ARG A 132 -0.40 6.59 -5.69
C ARG A 132 1.04 7.06 -5.82
N HIS A 133 1.27 8.15 -6.55
CA HIS A 133 2.52 8.87 -6.54
C HIS A 133 2.73 9.53 -5.17
N ALA A 134 3.68 9.04 -4.38
CA ALA A 134 3.85 9.46 -2.99
C ALA A 134 4.71 10.73 -2.82
N TYR A 135 4.79 11.58 -3.83
CA TYR A 135 5.58 12.80 -3.85
C TYR A 135 4.79 13.99 -4.43
N GLY A 136 5.17 15.20 -4.05
CA GLY A 136 4.64 16.42 -4.67
C GLY A 136 3.20 16.76 -4.28
N ASP A 137 2.55 17.54 -5.14
CA ASP A 137 1.20 18.06 -4.98
C ASP A 137 1.03 18.84 -3.65
N VAL A 138 -0.15 18.83 -3.07
CA VAL A 138 -0.47 19.49 -1.80
C VAL A 138 0.32 18.94 -0.60
N TYR A 139 0.93 17.75 -0.70
CA TYR A 139 1.74 17.13 0.36
C TYR A 139 3.17 17.69 0.45
N LYS A 140 3.60 18.46 -0.55
CA LYS A 140 4.88 19.16 -0.63
C LYS A 140 4.67 20.65 -0.96
N ASN A 141 3.62 21.23 -0.40
CA ASN A 141 3.26 22.62 -0.61
C ASN A 141 4.04 23.58 0.29
N THR A 142 4.01 24.84 -0.13
CA THR A 142 4.28 26.01 0.69
C THR A 142 3.07 26.92 0.63
N GLU A 143 2.57 27.35 1.77
CA GLU A 143 1.36 28.17 1.83
C GLU A 143 1.53 29.38 2.76
N MET A 144 0.77 30.43 2.50
CA MET A 144 0.72 31.62 3.33
C MET A 144 -0.69 32.20 3.36
N TYR A 145 -1.00 32.85 4.48
CA TYR A 145 -2.17 33.71 4.58
C TYR A 145 -1.78 35.13 4.08
N ILE A 146 -2.64 35.69 3.27
CA ILE A 146 -2.54 37.09 2.77
C ILE A 146 -3.49 37.95 3.61
N ASP A 147 -2.99 38.93 4.31
CA ASP A 147 -3.75 39.72 5.27
C ASP A 147 -4.33 41.04 4.72
N GLY A 148 -3.99 41.39 3.47
CA GLY A 148 -4.46 42.62 2.82
C GLY A 148 -4.20 42.69 1.32
N PRO A 149 -4.46 43.84 0.71
CA PRO A 149 -4.27 44.03 -0.73
C PRO A 149 -2.80 43.88 -1.17
N GLY A 150 -2.60 43.34 -2.37
CA GLY A 150 -1.27 43.21 -2.96
C GLY A 150 -1.23 42.18 -4.10
N ASP A 151 -0.07 42.03 -4.70
CA ASP A 151 0.18 41.14 -5.82
C ASP A 151 0.95 39.91 -5.38
N ALA A 152 0.44 38.71 -5.75
CA ALA A 152 1.13 37.45 -5.56
C ALA A 152 1.76 36.98 -6.88
N TYR A 153 2.99 36.48 -6.81
CA TYR A 153 3.74 36.06 -7.96
C TYR A 153 4.31 34.64 -7.79
N LEU A 154 4.37 33.90 -8.87
CA LEU A 154 5.21 32.72 -9.00
C LEU A 154 6.56 33.17 -9.56
N VAL A 155 7.64 32.87 -8.84
CA VAL A 155 9.00 33.30 -9.24
C VAL A 155 9.90 32.07 -9.29
N PHE A 156 10.65 31.94 -10.38
CA PHE A 156 11.73 30.97 -10.50
C PHE A 156 13.04 31.70 -10.77
N GLU A 157 14.03 31.50 -9.91
CA GLU A 157 15.38 32.01 -10.05
C GLU A 157 16.32 30.88 -10.47
N GLY A 158 16.77 30.94 -11.71
CA GLY A 158 17.71 29.99 -12.26
C GLY A 158 19.11 30.09 -11.66
N ALA A 159 19.86 29.02 -11.63
CA ALA A 159 21.27 29.03 -11.20
C ALA A 159 22.17 29.89 -12.10
N ASP A 160 21.73 30.19 -13.31
CA ASP A 160 22.37 31.10 -14.28
C ASP A 160 22.00 32.56 -14.01
N GLY A 161 21.22 32.87 -12.97
CA GLY A 161 20.77 34.22 -12.60
C GLY A 161 19.57 34.72 -13.41
N GLN A 162 19.03 33.92 -14.33
CA GLN A 162 17.80 34.29 -15.03
C GLN A 162 16.59 34.14 -14.11
N GLN A 163 15.67 35.10 -14.18
CA GLN A 163 14.43 35.06 -13.41
C GLN A 163 13.23 34.98 -14.34
N ARG A 164 12.29 34.10 -14.01
CA ARG A 164 10.93 34.07 -14.58
C ARG A 164 9.94 34.44 -13.49
N LYS A 165 9.02 35.35 -13.79
CA LYS A 165 8.05 35.87 -12.84
C LYS A 165 6.68 35.96 -13.50
N GLU A 166 5.69 35.27 -12.92
CA GLU A 166 4.31 35.25 -13.38
C GLU A 166 3.39 35.76 -12.29
N LEU A 167 2.47 36.67 -12.63
CA LEU A 167 1.44 37.12 -11.69
C LEU A 167 0.45 35.99 -11.46
N ILE A 168 0.29 35.58 -10.20
CA ILE A 168 -0.74 34.59 -9.81
C ILE A 168 -2.08 35.30 -9.63
N HIS A 169 -2.10 36.36 -8.79
CA HIS A 169 -3.33 37.11 -8.45
C HIS A 169 -3.05 38.46 -7.88
N HIS A 170 -3.97 39.40 -8.15
CA HIS A 170 -4.03 40.71 -7.49
C HIS A 170 -5.11 40.62 -6.39
N TYR A 171 -4.67 40.68 -5.13
CA TYR A 171 -5.57 40.65 -3.98
C TYR A 171 -6.09 42.06 -3.69
N GLU A 172 -7.40 42.21 -3.57
CA GLU A 172 -8.07 43.43 -3.09
C GLU A 172 -8.29 43.38 -1.57
N GLY A 173 -8.12 42.25 -0.93
CA GLY A 173 -8.30 41.99 0.50
C GLY A 173 -7.68 40.67 0.94
N PRO A 174 -8.00 40.21 2.16
CA PRO A 174 -7.41 38.99 2.70
C PRO A 174 -7.71 37.73 1.85
N GLY A 175 -6.76 36.79 1.85
CA GLY A 175 -6.88 35.56 1.13
C GLY A 175 -5.83 34.51 1.51
N VAL A 176 -5.70 33.47 0.72
CA VAL A 176 -4.70 32.41 0.91
C VAL A 176 -3.93 32.19 -0.39
N LEU A 177 -2.68 31.82 -0.27
CA LEU A 177 -1.82 31.48 -1.39
C LEU A 177 -1.13 30.15 -1.12
N GLN A 178 -1.09 29.28 -2.12
CA GLN A 178 -0.42 27.99 -2.04
C GLN A 178 0.41 27.75 -3.30
N GLY A 179 1.65 27.29 -3.10
CA GLY A 179 2.53 26.81 -4.16
C GLY A 179 2.85 25.33 -3.97
N MET A 180 2.85 24.58 -5.06
CA MET A 180 3.24 23.16 -5.07
C MET A 180 4.19 22.87 -6.24
N HIS A 181 4.90 21.75 -6.16
CA HIS A 181 5.87 21.35 -7.18
C HIS A 181 5.89 19.82 -7.37
N ASN A 182 6.53 19.40 -8.46
CA ASN A 182 6.89 18.02 -8.68
C ASN A 182 8.24 17.94 -9.41
N LEU A 183 8.82 16.75 -9.52
CA LEU A 183 10.11 16.49 -10.15
C LEU A 183 9.97 15.48 -11.25
N ASP A 184 10.61 15.71 -12.40
CA ASP A 184 10.62 14.79 -13.53
C ASP A 184 11.15 13.41 -13.15
N ASP A 185 12.23 13.35 -12.35
CA ASP A 185 12.80 12.08 -11.89
C ASP A 185 11.81 11.29 -11.03
N SER A 186 11.07 11.99 -10.15
CA SER A 186 10.06 11.34 -9.30
C SER A 186 8.87 10.82 -10.11
N ILE A 187 8.42 11.58 -11.12
CA ILE A 187 7.34 11.15 -12.03
C ILE A 187 7.82 9.97 -12.88
N THR A 188 9.06 9.99 -13.34
CA THR A 188 9.69 8.91 -14.11
C THR A 188 9.78 7.62 -13.30
N SER A 189 10.24 7.68 -12.05
CA SER A 189 10.25 6.55 -11.12
C SER A 189 8.84 5.99 -10.92
N PHE A 190 7.87 6.86 -10.68
CA PHE A 190 6.46 6.47 -10.53
C PHE A 190 5.92 5.76 -11.77
N ALA A 191 6.17 6.30 -12.96
CA ALA A 191 5.75 5.70 -14.22
C ALA A 191 6.33 4.28 -14.39
N ARG A 192 7.66 4.11 -14.19
CA ARG A 192 8.31 2.80 -14.30
C ARG A 192 7.78 1.81 -13.27
N CYS A 193 7.54 2.24 -12.02
CA CYS A 193 6.89 1.38 -11.01
C CYS A 193 5.53 0.90 -11.49
N CYS A 194 4.69 1.80 -12.03
CA CYS A 194 3.35 1.47 -12.52
C CYS A 194 3.40 0.48 -13.69
N PHE A 195 4.26 0.70 -14.67
CA PHE A 195 4.40 -0.17 -15.83
C PHE A 195 4.94 -1.55 -15.45
N ASN A 196 5.96 -1.61 -14.59
CA ASN A 196 6.51 -2.89 -14.11
C ASN A 196 5.48 -3.68 -13.32
N TYR A 197 4.74 -3.03 -12.42
CA TYR A 197 3.70 -3.70 -11.64
C TYR A 197 2.51 -4.16 -12.49
N ALA A 198 2.16 -3.41 -13.54
CA ALA A 198 1.15 -3.81 -14.50
C ALA A 198 1.55 -5.08 -15.27
N LEU A 199 2.80 -5.19 -15.70
CA LEU A 199 3.35 -6.40 -16.32
C LEU A 199 3.38 -7.60 -15.35
N ASP A 200 3.84 -7.37 -14.11
CA ASP A 200 3.94 -8.38 -13.07
C ASP A 200 2.58 -8.99 -12.72
N THR A 201 1.56 -8.14 -12.61
CA THR A 201 0.19 -8.54 -12.26
C THR A 201 -0.71 -8.82 -13.46
N LYS A 202 -0.22 -8.59 -14.69
CA LYS A 202 -0.97 -8.72 -15.96
C LYS A 202 -2.28 -7.90 -15.94
N GLN A 203 -2.20 -6.65 -15.48
CA GLN A 203 -3.34 -5.75 -15.40
C GLN A 203 -3.16 -4.56 -16.35
N ASN A 204 -4.25 -4.07 -16.90
CA ASN A 204 -4.26 -2.79 -17.64
C ASN A 204 -3.87 -1.64 -16.71
N LEU A 205 -3.25 -0.61 -17.26
CA LEU A 205 -2.82 0.58 -16.53
C LEU A 205 -3.56 1.82 -17.03
N TRP A 206 -4.28 2.50 -16.14
CA TRP A 206 -4.98 3.74 -16.42
C TRP A 206 -4.33 4.90 -15.66
N LEU A 207 -3.94 5.96 -16.37
CA LEU A 207 -3.42 7.18 -15.77
C LEU A 207 -4.47 8.30 -15.81
N GLY A 208 -4.75 8.91 -14.66
CA GLY A 208 -5.67 10.05 -14.54
C GLY A 208 -4.93 11.37 -14.29
N GLY A 209 -5.36 12.40 -14.99
CA GLY A 209 -4.90 13.78 -14.78
C GLY A 209 -5.90 14.81 -15.30
N LYS A 210 -5.64 16.10 -15.13
CA LYS A 210 -6.50 17.18 -15.62
C LYS A 210 -5.71 18.18 -16.48
N ASP A 211 -5.00 17.66 -17.49
CA ASP A 211 -4.12 18.46 -18.37
C ASP A 211 -4.87 19.51 -19.19
N THR A 212 -6.18 19.42 -19.30
CA THR A 212 -7.03 20.47 -19.90
C THR A 212 -7.09 21.75 -19.07
N ILE A 213 -6.88 21.65 -17.76
CA ILE A 213 -6.84 22.74 -16.79
C ILE A 213 -5.41 22.97 -16.31
N SER A 214 -4.79 21.97 -15.73
CA SER A 214 -3.39 21.99 -15.27
C SER A 214 -2.45 21.59 -16.42
N LYS A 215 -2.36 22.47 -17.42
CA LYS A 215 -1.72 22.18 -18.73
C LYS A 215 -0.25 21.82 -18.63
N ILE A 216 0.47 22.45 -17.70
CA ILE A 216 1.90 22.20 -17.50
C ILE A 216 2.10 21.10 -16.47
N TYR A 217 1.51 21.23 -15.29
CA TYR A 217 1.74 20.29 -14.19
C TYR A 217 1.22 18.89 -14.50
N ASP A 218 -0.06 18.72 -14.81
CA ASP A 218 -0.64 17.43 -15.19
C ASP A 218 -0.19 16.99 -16.59
N GLY A 219 0.01 17.95 -17.49
CA GLY A 219 0.58 17.70 -18.82
C GLY A 219 1.95 17.03 -18.75
N ARG A 220 2.79 17.40 -17.76
CA ARG A 220 4.10 16.77 -17.58
C ARG A 220 4.00 15.30 -17.16
N PHE A 221 3.06 14.94 -16.28
CA PHE A 221 2.78 13.54 -15.96
C PHE A 221 2.38 12.73 -17.20
N LYS A 222 1.44 13.26 -17.96
CA LYS A 222 0.97 12.65 -19.22
C LYS A 222 2.12 12.41 -20.21
N GLU A 223 2.95 13.43 -20.43
CA GLU A 223 4.08 13.39 -21.35
C GLU A 223 5.13 12.35 -20.93
N ILE A 224 5.56 12.37 -19.66
CA ILE A 224 6.57 11.42 -19.14
C ILE A 224 6.05 9.98 -19.23
N PHE A 225 4.81 9.73 -18.80
CA PHE A 225 4.24 8.39 -18.92
C PHE A 225 4.13 7.91 -20.38
N ALA A 226 3.71 8.79 -21.30
CA ALA A 226 3.61 8.45 -22.71
C ALA A 226 4.98 8.12 -23.32
N THR A 227 6.00 8.92 -23.01
CA THR A 227 7.37 8.69 -23.49
C THR A 227 7.93 7.37 -22.99
N ILE A 228 7.83 7.11 -21.70
CA ILE A 228 8.32 5.85 -21.09
C ILE A 228 7.57 4.65 -21.65
N TYR A 229 6.25 4.77 -21.84
CA TYR A 229 5.47 3.69 -22.44
C TYR A 229 5.95 3.35 -23.85
N GLU A 230 6.05 4.34 -24.74
CA GLU A 230 6.48 4.12 -26.12
C GLU A 230 7.90 3.57 -26.21
N ASP A 231 8.83 4.10 -25.40
CA ASP A 231 10.25 3.77 -25.49
C ASP A 231 10.62 2.46 -24.79
N GLU A 232 9.96 2.11 -23.67
CA GLU A 232 10.42 1.04 -22.78
C GLU A 232 9.42 -0.12 -22.61
N PHE A 233 8.11 0.12 -22.75
CA PHE A 233 7.07 -0.82 -22.29
C PHE A 233 6.06 -1.28 -23.34
N LYS A 234 5.87 -0.58 -24.43
CA LYS A 234 4.83 -0.85 -25.43
C LYS A 234 4.85 -2.29 -25.95
N GLU A 235 6.01 -2.75 -26.43
CA GLU A 235 6.14 -4.12 -26.95
C GLU A 235 5.88 -5.18 -25.85
N LYS A 236 6.28 -4.90 -24.61
CA LYS A 236 6.05 -5.79 -23.46
C LYS A 236 4.57 -5.87 -23.11
N PHE A 237 3.86 -4.74 -23.15
CA PHE A 237 2.42 -4.66 -22.90
C PHE A 237 1.63 -5.39 -23.98
N GLU A 238 1.96 -5.18 -25.24
CA GLU A 238 1.37 -5.89 -26.38
C GLU A 238 1.57 -7.41 -26.25
N ALA A 239 2.80 -7.85 -25.92
CA ALA A 239 3.10 -9.26 -25.71
C ALA A 239 2.36 -9.87 -24.51
N ALA A 240 2.11 -9.08 -23.46
CA ALA A 240 1.35 -9.50 -22.27
C ALA A 240 -0.17 -9.42 -22.46
N GLY A 241 -0.66 -8.81 -23.55
CA GLY A 241 -2.08 -8.60 -23.83
C GLY A 241 -2.74 -7.62 -22.85
N ILE A 242 -2.00 -6.62 -22.36
CA ILE A 242 -2.48 -5.56 -21.47
C ILE A 242 -2.32 -4.19 -22.13
N GLU A 243 -3.10 -3.23 -21.66
CA GLU A 243 -3.19 -1.90 -22.26
C GLU A 243 -2.80 -0.80 -21.25
N TYR A 244 -2.23 0.28 -21.79
CA TYR A 244 -2.06 1.55 -21.10
C TYR A 244 -2.86 2.63 -21.79
N PHE A 245 -3.56 3.48 -21.03
CA PHE A 245 -4.10 4.72 -21.56
C PHE A 245 -4.15 5.84 -20.51
N TYR A 246 -4.15 7.08 -21.00
CA TYR A 246 -4.39 8.29 -20.25
C TYR A 246 -5.81 8.81 -20.53
N SER A 247 -6.49 9.29 -19.49
CA SER A 247 -7.74 10.04 -19.65
C SER A 247 -7.86 11.13 -18.58
N LEU A 248 -8.82 12.04 -18.76
CA LEU A 248 -9.11 13.03 -17.72
C LEU A 248 -9.63 12.34 -16.47
N ILE A 249 -9.24 12.85 -15.31
CA ILE A 249 -9.54 12.22 -14.02
C ILE A 249 -11.05 12.04 -13.79
N ASP A 250 -11.87 13.01 -14.17
CA ASP A 250 -13.33 12.95 -14.10
C ASP A 250 -13.92 11.87 -15.05
N ASP A 251 -13.37 11.72 -16.25
CA ASP A 251 -13.76 10.64 -17.16
C ASP A 251 -13.38 9.27 -16.62
N ILE A 252 -12.19 9.15 -16.00
CA ILE A 252 -11.78 7.89 -15.36
C ILE A 252 -12.70 7.54 -14.20
N VAL A 253 -13.05 8.50 -13.33
CA VAL A 253 -14.01 8.25 -12.25
C VAL A 253 -15.32 7.67 -12.80
N ALA A 254 -15.85 8.24 -13.88
CA ALA A 254 -17.06 7.73 -14.53
C ALA A 254 -16.87 6.31 -15.14
N ARG A 255 -15.68 6.02 -15.69
CA ARG A 255 -15.35 4.70 -16.25
C ARG A 255 -15.20 3.65 -15.15
N VAL A 256 -14.51 3.99 -14.06
CA VAL A 256 -14.29 3.11 -12.89
C VAL A 256 -15.62 2.61 -12.34
N MET A 257 -16.61 3.49 -12.20
CA MET A 257 -17.97 3.14 -11.70
C MET A 257 -18.71 2.15 -12.62
N LYS A 258 -18.36 2.09 -13.90
CA LYS A 258 -18.99 1.21 -14.91
C LYS A 258 -18.17 -0.03 -15.23
N ALA A 259 -16.90 -0.04 -14.85
CA ALA A 259 -15.96 -1.13 -15.12
C ALA A 259 -16.21 -2.34 -14.21
N GLU A 260 -15.69 -3.49 -14.62
CA GLU A 260 -15.69 -4.70 -13.79
C GLU A 260 -14.54 -4.75 -12.78
N GLY A 261 -13.56 -3.89 -12.93
CA GLY A 261 -12.28 -3.96 -12.22
C GLY A 261 -11.19 -4.72 -13.02
N GLY A 262 -10.13 -5.12 -12.34
CA GLY A 262 -9.01 -5.85 -12.96
C GLY A 262 -7.99 -4.93 -13.64
N PHE A 263 -7.83 -3.72 -13.15
CA PHE A 263 -6.87 -2.73 -13.66
C PHE A 263 -6.18 -1.97 -12.53
N ILE A 264 -5.07 -1.34 -12.88
CA ILE A 264 -4.35 -0.40 -12.03
C ILE A 264 -4.74 1.03 -12.43
N TRP A 265 -5.15 1.81 -11.44
CA TRP A 265 -5.42 3.24 -11.60
C TRP A 265 -4.29 4.06 -10.99
N ALA A 266 -3.43 4.62 -11.85
CA ALA A 266 -2.34 5.48 -11.46
C ALA A 266 -2.84 6.92 -11.24
N CYS A 267 -2.56 7.45 -10.08
CA CYS A 267 -3.02 8.76 -9.60
C CYS A 267 -1.85 9.58 -9.07
N LYS A 268 -1.93 10.91 -9.26
CA LYS A 268 -1.10 11.85 -8.53
C LYS A 268 -1.33 11.72 -7.01
N ASN A 269 -0.52 12.38 -6.22
CA ASN A 269 -0.47 12.17 -4.77
C ASN A 269 -1.84 12.38 -4.09
N TYR A 270 -2.47 13.55 -4.28
CA TYR A 270 -3.75 13.86 -3.65
C TYR A 270 -4.90 13.03 -4.25
N ASP A 271 -4.96 12.92 -5.58
CA ASP A 271 -5.97 12.13 -6.27
C ASP A 271 -5.94 10.67 -5.77
N GLY A 272 -4.72 10.09 -5.64
CA GLY A 272 -4.53 8.73 -5.15
C GLY A 272 -4.90 8.54 -3.69
N ASP A 273 -4.70 9.56 -2.85
CA ASP A 273 -5.11 9.51 -1.45
C ASP A 273 -6.64 9.39 -1.32
N VAL A 274 -7.37 10.23 -2.05
CA VAL A 274 -8.84 10.23 -2.03
C VAL A 274 -9.41 8.99 -2.71
N MET A 275 -8.90 8.62 -3.89
CA MET A 275 -9.45 7.52 -4.68
C MET A 275 -9.20 6.16 -4.03
N ARG A 276 -8.07 5.95 -3.33
CA ARG A 276 -7.84 4.69 -2.62
C ARG A 276 -8.87 4.48 -1.50
N ASP A 277 -9.22 5.53 -0.76
CA ASP A 277 -10.16 5.42 0.34
C ASP A 277 -11.59 5.22 -0.17
N MET A 278 -11.94 5.85 -1.29
CA MET A 278 -13.21 5.61 -2.00
C MET A 278 -13.33 4.15 -2.45
N VAL A 279 -12.32 3.63 -3.15
CA VAL A 279 -12.33 2.25 -3.65
C VAL A 279 -12.34 1.26 -2.49
N SER A 280 -11.51 1.47 -1.47
CA SER A 280 -11.43 0.64 -0.27
C SER A 280 -12.78 0.55 0.44
N SER A 281 -13.42 1.70 0.66
CA SER A 281 -14.74 1.77 1.31
C SER A 281 -15.82 1.06 0.49
N ALA A 282 -15.76 1.19 -0.84
CA ALA A 282 -16.73 0.57 -1.72
C ALA A 282 -16.57 -0.95 -1.83
N PHE A 283 -15.38 -1.51 -1.59
CA PHE A 283 -15.14 -2.96 -1.47
C PHE A 283 -15.44 -3.53 -0.08
N GLY A 284 -15.78 -2.70 0.89
CA GLY A 284 -16.36 -3.10 2.18
C GLY A 284 -15.48 -2.82 3.40
N SER A 285 -14.17 -3.07 3.40
CA SER A 285 -13.32 -2.89 4.59
C SER A 285 -11.86 -2.61 4.23
N LEU A 286 -11.27 -1.64 4.94
CA LEU A 286 -9.83 -1.38 4.87
C LEU A 286 -8.99 -2.59 5.35
N ALA A 287 -9.54 -3.44 6.23
CA ALA A 287 -8.90 -4.67 6.67
C ALA A 287 -8.84 -5.76 5.58
N MET A 288 -9.52 -5.53 4.44
CA MET A 288 -9.47 -6.35 3.24
C MET A 288 -8.68 -5.68 2.12
N MET A 289 -7.73 -4.79 2.46
CA MET A 289 -6.85 -4.12 1.50
C MET A 289 -5.40 -4.57 1.69
N THR A 290 -4.81 -5.07 0.61
CA THR A 290 -3.35 -5.26 0.54
C THR A 290 -2.65 -3.95 0.19
N SER A 291 -1.40 -3.84 0.58
CA SER A 291 -0.52 -2.73 0.23
C SER A 291 0.84 -3.30 -0.16
N VAL A 292 1.34 -2.92 -1.31
CA VAL A 292 2.69 -3.27 -1.75
C VAL A 292 3.42 -2.02 -2.20
N LEU A 293 4.63 -1.84 -1.69
CA LEU A 293 5.59 -0.84 -2.15
C LEU A 293 6.46 -1.48 -3.22
N VAL A 294 6.52 -0.89 -4.40
CA VAL A 294 7.34 -1.35 -5.52
C VAL A 294 8.30 -0.24 -5.91
N SER A 295 9.59 -0.54 -5.93
CA SER A 295 10.62 0.40 -6.40
C SER A 295 10.85 0.28 -7.91
N PRO A 296 11.38 1.34 -8.57
CA PRO A 296 11.73 1.28 -9.99
C PRO A 296 12.88 0.28 -10.27
N GLN A 297 13.62 -0.13 -9.25
CA GLN A 297 14.70 -1.12 -9.34
C GLN A 297 14.24 -2.56 -9.08
N GLY A 298 12.95 -2.76 -8.76
CA GLY A 298 12.38 -4.09 -8.52
C GLY A 298 12.52 -4.59 -7.08
N TYR A 299 12.57 -3.70 -6.09
CA TYR A 299 12.42 -4.04 -4.68
C TYR A 299 10.95 -3.99 -4.28
N TYR A 300 10.54 -4.91 -3.41
CA TYR A 300 9.15 -5.06 -2.97
C TYR A 300 9.06 -5.04 -1.45
N GLU A 301 8.08 -4.33 -0.92
CA GLU A 301 7.72 -4.42 0.50
C GLU A 301 6.21 -4.59 0.60
N TYR A 302 5.78 -5.67 1.24
CA TYR A 302 4.38 -6.05 1.40
C TYR A 302 3.91 -5.72 2.81
N GLU A 303 2.77 -5.04 2.94
CA GLU A 303 2.16 -4.70 4.22
C GLU A 303 0.63 -4.78 4.15
N ALA A 304 -0.04 -4.80 5.31
CA ALA A 304 -1.47 -4.51 5.36
C ALA A 304 -1.72 -3.01 5.24
N ALA A 305 -2.80 -2.62 4.58
CA ALA A 305 -3.13 -1.20 4.39
C ALA A 305 -3.64 -0.49 5.66
N HIS A 306 -3.99 -1.24 6.71
CA HIS A 306 -4.50 -0.71 7.98
C HIS A 306 -3.38 -0.42 9.00
N GLY A 307 -3.71 0.27 10.09
CA GLY A 307 -2.79 0.56 11.19
C GLY A 307 -2.71 -0.55 12.24
N THR A 308 -2.15 -0.23 13.41
CA THR A 308 -1.82 -1.15 14.50
C THR A 308 -3.00 -1.70 15.30
N VAL A 309 -4.22 -1.22 15.03
CA VAL A 309 -5.49 -1.61 15.71
C VAL A 309 -5.42 -1.40 17.23
N GLN A 310 -5.01 -0.20 17.64
CA GLN A 310 -4.82 0.24 19.03
C GLN A 310 -5.99 -0.12 19.97
N ARG A 311 -7.24 0.10 19.54
CA ARG A 311 -8.43 -0.15 20.39
C ARG A 311 -8.53 -1.63 20.80
N HIS A 312 -8.23 -2.56 19.90
CA HIS A 312 -8.23 -3.99 20.22
C HIS A 312 -7.03 -4.36 21.07
N TYR A 313 -5.88 -3.72 20.89
CA TYR A 313 -4.72 -3.95 21.72
C TYR A 313 -4.96 -3.62 23.19
N TYR A 314 -5.59 -2.49 23.50
CA TYR A 314 -5.91 -2.15 24.89
C TYR A 314 -6.96 -3.08 25.52
N ARG A 315 -7.86 -3.66 24.72
CA ARG A 315 -8.77 -4.71 25.21
C ARG A 315 -8.01 -6.00 25.48
N TYR A 316 -7.12 -6.39 24.57
CA TYR A 316 -6.26 -7.54 24.72
C TYR A 316 -5.41 -7.47 26.01
N LEU A 317 -4.82 -6.30 26.31
CA LEU A 317 -4.06 -6.09 27.55
C LEU A 317 -4.89 -6.26 28.83
N LYS A 318 -6.21 -6.08 28.76
CA LYS A 318 -7.15 -6.33 29.86
C LYS A 318 -7.62 -7.79 29.93
N GLY A 319 -7.08 -8.66 29.08
CA GLY A 319 -7.50 -10.07 28.99
C GLY A 319 -8.85 -10.27 28.30
N GLU A 320 -9.35 -9.25 27.56
CA GLU A 320 -10.58 -9.37 26.79
C GLU A 320 -10.32 -10.03 25.44
N GLU A 321 -11.23 -10.88 25.01
CA GLU A 321 -11.20 -11.40 23.63
C GLU A 321 -11.45 -10.30 22.62
N THR A 322 -10.72 -10.37 21.49
CA THR A 322 -10.91 -9.45 20.36
C THR A 322 -11.15 -10.25 19.08
N SER A 323 -11.97 -9.69 18.20
CA SER A 323 -12.18 -10.21 16.85
C SER A 323 -11.56 -9.24 15.86
N THR A 324 -10.25 -9.35 15.69
CA THR A 324 -9.45 -8.51 14.80
C THR A 324 -9.23 -9.26 13.50
N ASN A 325 -9.56 -8.62 12.38
CA ASN A 325 -9.38 -9.18 11.05
C ASN A 325 -7.88 -9.22 10.70
N SER A 326 -7.39 -10.43 10.38
CA SER A 326 -5.99 -10.68 10.03
C SER A 326 -5.76 -10.92 8.53
N VAL A 327 -6.81 -10.83 7.70
CA VAL A 327 -6.75 -11.21 6.28
C VAL A 327 -5.69 -10.41 5.52
N ALA A 328 -5.69 -9.08 5.62
CA ALA A 328 -4.70 -8.26 4.93
C ALA A 328 -3.25 -8.56 5.38
N THR A 329 -3.04 -8.89 6.66
CA THR A 329 -1.73 -9.29 7.18
C THR A 329 -1.29 -10.65 6.65
N ILE A 330 -2.21 -11.63 6.55
CA ILE A 330 -1.94 -12.93 5.92
C ILE A 330 -1.56 -12.73 4.45
N PHE A 331 -2.29 -11.88 3.72
CA PHE A 331 -2.00 -11.57 2.31
C PHE A 331 -0.70 -10.77 2.11
N ALA A 332 -0.28 -9.98 3.09
CA ALA A 332 1.06 -9.38 3.06
C ALA A 332 2.16 -10.46 3.12
N TRP A 333 2.01 -11.45 4.01
CA TRP A 333 2.92 -12.59 4.08
C TRP A 333 2.92 -13.43 2.82
N THR A 334 1.75 -13.79 2.30
CA THR A 334 1.65 -14.61 1.07
C THR A 334 2.20 -13.89 -0.14
N GLY A 335 1.94 -12.60 -0.28
CA GLY A 335 2.52 -11.77 -1.34
C GLY A 335 4.04 -11.74 -1.30
N ALA A 336 4.62 -11.54 -0.11
CA ALA A 336 6.07 -11.53 0.08
C ALA A 336 6.70 -12.92 -0.16
N LEU A 337 6.08 -14.00 0.32
CA LEU A 337 6.54 -15.37 0.10
C LEU A 337 6.47 -15.76 -1.38
N ARG A 338 5.39 -15.39 -2.07
CA ARG A 338 5.23 -15.63 -3.52
C ARG A 338 6.32 -14.90 -4.31
N LYS A 339 6.55 -13.61 -4.02
CA LYS A 339 7.61 -12.82 -4.68
C LYS A 339 9.00 -13.37 -4.37
N ARG A 340 9.26 -13.79 -3.13
CA ARG A 340 10.52 -14.45 -2.78
C ARG A 340 10.69 -15.77 -3.54
N GLY A 341 9.61 -16.57 -3.62
CA GLY A 341 9.60 -17.81 -4.40
C GLY A 341 9.85 -17.58 -5.89
N GLU A 342 9.26 -16.54 -6.47
CA GLU A 342 9.49 -16.12 -7.85
C GLU A 342 10.95 -15.77 -8.12
N LEU A 343 11.55 -14.92 -7.28
CA LEU A 343 12.94 -14.49 -7.42
C LEU A 343 13.94 -15.64 -7.22
N ASP A 344 13.63 -16.61 -6.38
CA ASP A 344 14.49 -17.78 -6.11
C ASP A 344 14.18 -18.99 -7.01
N GLY A 345 13.13 -18.92 -7.86
CA GLY A 345 12.65 -20.07 -8.63
C GLY A 345 12.03 -21.18 -7.76
N ASN A 346 11.60 -20.87 -6.55
CA ASN A 346 11.03 -21.81 -5.57
C ASN A 346 9.52 -21.96 -5.77
N LYS A 347 9.13 -22.90 -6.61
CA LYS A 347 7.72 -23.17 -6.95
C LYS A 347 6.90 -23.63 -5.75
N GLU A 348 7.47 -24.45 -4.86
CA GLU A 348 6.76 -24.95 -3.67
C GLU A 348 6.34 -23.80 -2.75
N LEU A 349 7.20 -22.77 -2.62
CA LEU A 349 6.90 -21.58 -1.82
C LEU A 349 5.78 -20.74 -2.45
N MET A 350 5.77 -20.61 -3.77
CA MET A 350 4.71 -19.90 -4.50
C MET A 350 3.37 -20.64 -4.38
N GLU A 351 3.35 -21.95 -4.60
CA GLU A 351 2.15 -22.79 -4.46
C GLU A 351 1.59 -22.76 -3.04
N PHE A 352 2.46 -22.76 -2.03
CA PHE A 352 2.05 -22.63 -0.64
C PHE A 352 1.35 -21.28 -0.38
N ALA A 353 1.92 -20.19 -0.88
CA ALA A 353 1.32 -18.86 -0.75
C ALA A 353 -0.08 -18.82 -1.39
N ASP A 354 -0.25 -19.39 -2.57
CA ASP A 354 -1.55 -19.49 -3.26
C ASP A 354 -2.56 -20.32 -2.49
N LYS A 355 -2.13 -21.46 -1.91
CA LYS A 355 -2.98 -22.30 -1.08
C LYS A 355 -3.40 -21.65 0.22
N LEU A 356 -2.52 -20.89 0.87
CA LEU A 356 -2.86 -20.14 2.09
C LEU A 356 -3.86 -19.01 1.80
N GLU A 357 -3.72 -18.29 0.70
CA GLU A 357 -4.73 -17.32 0.27
C GLU A 357 -6.07 -17.99 0.00
N LYS A 358 -6.06 -19.09 -0.74
CA LYS A 358 -7.25 -19.88 -1.01
C LYS A 358 -7.93 -20.38 0.28
N ALA A 359 -7.18 -20.93 1.22
CA ALA A 359 -7.70 -21.37 2.51
C ALA A 359 -8.34 -20.20 3.29
N THR A 360 -7.71 -19.03 3.26
CA THR A 360 -8.24 -17.81 3.91
C THR A 360 -9.58 -17.38 3.32
N LEU A 361 -9.68 -17.33 1.98
CA LEU A 361 -10.91 -16.96 1.29
C LEU A 361 -12.02 -18.00 1.51
N GLU A 362 -11.73 -19.28 1.36
CA GLU A 362 -12.69 -20.36 1.57
C GLU A 362 -13.20 -20.44 3.01
N THR A 363 -12.38 -20.09 4.00
CA THR A 363 -12.82 -19.97 5.41
C THR A 363 -13.89 -18.89 5.55
N ILE A 364 -13.69 -17.73 4.95
CA ILE A 364 -14.70 -16.63 4.97
C ILE A 364 -15.95 -17.07 4.20
N GLU A 365 -15.80 -17.63 3.01
CA GLU A 365 -16.88 -18.11 2.15
C GLU A 365 -17.74 -19.20 2.80
N SER A 366 -17.16 -19.98 3.74
CA SER A 366 -17.89 -20.97 4.55
C SER A 366 -18.69 -20.35 5.71
N GLY A 367 -18.66 -19.01 5.85
CA GLY A 367 -19.36 -18.30 6.93
C GLY A 367 -18.54 -18.13 8.21
N LYS A 368 -17.31 -18.64 8.30
CA LYS A 368 -16.41 -18.46 9.45
C LYS A 368 -15.60 -17.17 9.27
N MET A 369 -15.86 -16.15 10.07
CA MET A 369 -15.23 -14.83 9.88
C MET A 369 -15.12 -14.01 11.15
N THR A 370 -14.37 -12.91 11.09
CA THR A 370 -14.28 -11.92 12.15
C THR A 370 -15.49 -11.00 12.19
N LYS A 371 -15.70 -10.33 13.32
CA LYS A 371 -16.89 -9.52 13.60
C LYS A 371 -17.11 -8.40 12.57
N ASP A 372 -16.07 -7.77 12.08
CA ASP A 372 -16.14 -6.71 11.08
C ASP A 372 -16.72 -7.22 9.75
N LEU A 373 -16.30 -8.40 9.31
CA LEU A 373 -16.82 -9.04 8.10
C LEU A 373 -18.26 -9.52 8.30
N ALA A 374 -18.57 -10.06 9.47
CA ALA A 374 -19.93 -10.51 9.81
C ALA A 374 -20.98 -9.38 9.78
N LEU A 375 -20.55 -8.13 9.95
CA LEU A 375 -21.45 -6.96 9.87
C LEU A 375 -21.78 -6.54 8.43
N ILE A 376 -21.01 -6.97 7.45
CA ILE A 376 -21.13 -6.53 6.05
C ILE A 376 -21.36 -7.68 5.07
N THR A 377 -21.33 -8.92 5.54
CA THR A 377 -21.53 -10.11 4.69
C THR A 377 -22.97 -10.25 4.23
N SER A 378 -23.13 -10.81 3.03
CA SER A 378 -24.43 -11.24 2.48
C SER A 378 -24.77 -12.70 2.78
N LEU A 379 -23.87 -13.42 3.48
CA LEU A 379 -24.11 -14.82 3.86
C LEU A 379 -25.14 -14.90 5.01
N GLU A 380 -26.00 -15.89 4.96
CA GLU A 380 -27.04 -16.12 5.98
C GLU A 380 -26.51 -16.87 7.21
N ASP A 381 -25.66 -17.89 6.97
CA ASP A 381 -25.08 -18.71 8.03
C ASP A 381 -23.67 -18.21 8.37
N VAL A 382 -23.55 -17.48 9.48
CA VAL A 382 -22.29 -16.86 9.89
C VAL A 382 -21.91 -17.27 11.31
N THR A 383 -20.66 -17.72 11.44
CA THR A 383 -20.01 -17.96 12.74
C THR A 383 -18.96 -16.88 12.97
N VAL A 384 -19.21 -16.01 13.94
CA VAL A 384 -18.27 -14.96 14.33
C VAL A 384 -17.18 -15.54 15.20
N LEU A 385 -15.92 -15.42 14.76
CA LEU A 385 -14.74 -15.93 15.46
C LEU A 385 -13.92 -14.80 16.07
N ASN A 386 -13.26 -15.09 17.20
CA ASN A 386 -12.21 -14.20 17.72
C ASN A 386 -10.97 -14.28 16.83
N SER A 387 -9.99 -13.40 17.09
CA SER A 387 -8.79 -13.27 16.25
C SER A 387 -8.00 -14.57 16.12
N LYS A 388 -7.84 -15.31 17.22
CA LYS A 388 -7.06 -16.57 17.23
C LYS A 388 -7.83 -17.70 16.56
N ASP A 389 -9.10 -17.88 16.89
CA ASP A 389 -9.94 -18.96 16.34
C ASP A 389 -10.15 -18.78 14.84
N PHE A 390 -10.18 -17.55 14.33
CA PHE A 390 -10.23 -17.29 12.90
C PHE A 390 -8.96 -17.77 12.20
N ILE A 391 -7.77 -17.51 12.76
CA ILE A 391 -6.49 -18.01 12.22
C ILE A 391 -6.43 -19.54 12.29
N LEU A 392 -6.92 -20.14 13.38
CA LEU A 392 -6.98 -21.61 13.50
C LEU A 392 -7.95 -22.25 12.49
N ALA A 393 -9.10 -21.62 12.22
CA ALA A 393 -10.02 -22.09 11.18
C ALA A 393 -9.39 -22.05 9.77
N ILE A 394 -8.57 -21.01 9.49
CA ILE A 394 -7.79 -20.93 8.25
C ILE A 394 -6.76 -22.08 8.20
N ARG A 395 -6.09 -22.37 9.31
CA ARG A 395 -5.13 -23.48 9.40
C ARG A 395 -5.81 -24.83 9.12
N GLU A 396 -6.96 -25.10 9.73
CA GLU A 396 -7.73 -26.33 9.47
C GLU A 396 -8.03 -26.48 7.97
N ARG A 397 -8.49 -25.38 7.33
CA ARG A 397 -8.75 -25.39 5.89
C ARG A 397 -7.48 -25.56 5.05
N LEU A 398 -6.37 -24.95 5.46
CA LEU A 398 -5.08 -25.09 4.80
C LEU A 398 -4.60 -26.56 4.84
N ASP A 399 -4.72 -27.23 6.00
CA ASP A 399 -4.34 -28.64 6.17
C ASP A 399 -5.15 -29.57 5.25
N GLU A 400 -6.40 -29.22 4.91
CA GLU A 400 -7.24 -30.00 3.99
C GLU A 400 -6.82 -29.87 2.51
N ILE A 401 -6.16 -28.77 2.13
CA ILE A 401 -5.82 -28.49 0.72
C ILE A 401 -4.32 -28.61 0.41
N LEU A 402 -3.47 -28.83 1.43
CA LEU A 402 -2.05 -29.12 1.27
C LEU A 402 -1.82 -30.58 0.89
#